data_6aa3d8444d00de59b775620d0807bbbc
#
_entry.id   6aa3d8444d00de59b775620d0807bbbc
#
_cell.length_a   1.000
_cell.length_b   1.000
_cell.length_c   1.000
_cell.angle_alpha   90.00
_cell.angle_beta   90.00
_cell.angle_gamma   90.00
#
_symmetry.space_group_name_H-M   'P 1'
#
loop_
_entity.id
_entity.type
_entity.pdbx_description
1 polymer ?
#
loop_
_entity_poly.entity_id
_entity_poly.type
_entity_poly.pdbx_seq_one_letter_code
_entity_poly.pdbx_strand_id
1 'polypeptide(L)'
;CMTFMTYWSTLKFCVIVWLLTLTIGFTLAYFLRFHVHTLTIQIILFLLCTIPFWTSNVIRMISWIPLLGLNGLINKGLLAVGLVDEPIKWLLYSEFSVTLAFVHLYTLFMIVPIFNSMLRIDDSLLEAAYDAGASHWQTLTNVVIPLCRPGIAIGSIFVITHGHYARVQGFSVMGLGYGISVLSALVGLMISTRQVLLHITPD
;
A
#
# COMPACT_ATOMS: atom_id res chain seq x y z
N CYS A 1 14.20 31.07 -3.06
CA CYS A 1 12.74 30.83 -3.12
C CYS A 1 12.35 29.57 -3.88
N MET A 2 13.04 29.19 -4.97
CA MET A 2 12.67 27.97 -5.74
C MET A 2 12.76 26.69 -4.92
N THR A 3 13.80 26.52 -4.12
CA THR A 3 14.02 25.33 -3.30
C THR A 3 12.88 25.07 -2.31
N PHE A 4 12.36 26.11 -1.65
CA PHE A 4 11.25 25.97 -0.70
C PHE A 4 9.94 25.53 -1.38
N MET A 5 9.64 26.08 -2.56
CA MET A 5 8.44 25.67 -3.32
C MET A 5 8.51 24.21 -3.75
N THR A 6 9.70 23.74 -4.13
CA THR A 6 9.91 22.34 -4.52
C THR A 6 9.71 21.40 -3.34
N TYR A 7 10.28 21.72 -2.16
CA TYR A 7 10.07 20.92 -0.95
C TYR A 7 8.61 20.88 -0.52
N TRP A 8 7.92 22.02 -0.57
CA TRP A 8 6.50 22.11 -0.22
C TRP A 8 5.61 21.27 -1.15
N SER A 9 5.86 21.32 -2.45
CA SER A 9 5.16 20.51 -3.45
C SER A 9 5.42 19.01 -3.24
N THR A 10 6.69 18.65 -2.93
CA THR A 10 7.05 17.25 -2.64
C THR A 10 6.37 16.75 -1.36
N LEU A 11 6.32 17.57 -0.32
CA LEU A 11 5.66 17.21 0.93
C LEU A 11 4.16 16.95 0.72
N LYS A 12 3.46 17.84 0.02
CA LYS A 12 2.04 17.64 -0.32
C LYS A 12 1.81 16.32 -1.07
N PHE A 13 2.64 16.06 -2.08
CA PHE A 13 2.57 14.83 -2.84
C PHE A 13 2.76 13.60 -1.96
N CYS A 14 3.80 13.58 -1.11
CA CYS A 14 4.07 12.47 -0.20
C CYS A 14 2.92 12.22 0.77
N VAL A 15 2.30 13.28 1.31
CA VAL A 15 1.15 13.16 2.22
C VAL A 15 -0.06 12.57 1.49
N ILE A 16 -0.35 13.02 0.26
CA ILE A 16 -1.46 12.48 -0.54
C ILE A 16 -1.25 10.99 -0.83
N VAL A 17 -0.07 10.62 -1.31
CA VAL A 17 0.27 9.22 -1.60
C VAL A 17 0.20 8.38 -0.33
N TRP A 18 0.74 8.88 0.79
CA TRP A 18 0.69 8.19 2.08
C TRP A 18 -0.74 7.96 2.58
N LEU A 19 -1.60 8.97 2.54
CA LEU A 19 -3.01 8.83 2.96
C LEU A 19 -3.76 7.81 2.10
N LEU A 20 -3.58 7.87 0.78
CA LEU A 20 -4.23 6.93 -0.13
C LEU A 20 -3.73 5.50 0.07
N THR A 21 -2.41 5.31 0.17
CA THR A 21 -1.82 3.97 0.41
C THR A 21 -2.18 3.42 1.77
N LEU A 22 -2.24 4.26 2.81
CA LEU A 22 -2.67 3.87 4.15
C LEU A 22 -4.13 3.40 4.14
N THR A 23 -5.02 4.17 3.51
CA THR A 23 -6.45 3.83 3.45
C THR A 23 -6.66 2.51 2.70
N ILE A 24 -6.08 2.37 1.52
CA ILE A 24 -6.21 1.15 0.70
C ILE A 24 -5.52 -0.02 1.41
N GLY A 25 -4.29 0.16 1.88
CA GLY A 25 -3.51 -0.88 2.54
C GLY A 25 -4.14 -1.38 3.82
N PHE A 26 -4.67 -0.48 4.65
CA PHE A 26 -5.37 -0.84 5.88
C PHE A 26 -6.68 -1.59 5.58
N THR A 27 -7.48 -1.12 4.61
CA THR A 27 -8.74 -1.76 4.22
C THR A 27 -8.50 -3.17 3.69
N LEU A 28 -7.51 -3.35 2.82
CA LEU A 28 -7.15 -4.67 2.29
C LEU A 28 -6.63 -5.60 3.38
N ALA A 29 -5.73 -5.13 4.24
CA ALA A 29 -5.20 -5.92 5.35
C ALA A 29 -6.31 -6.34 6.33
N TYR A 30 -7.22 -5.41 6.65
CA TYR A 30 -8.39 -5.68 7.49
C TYR A 30 -9.31 -6.72 6.87
N PHE A 31 -9.62 -6.58 5.58
CA PHE A 31 -10.42 -7.56 4.85
C PHE A 31 -9.78 -8.95 4.86
N LEU A 32 -8.48 -9.03 4.57
CA LEU A 32 -7.76 -10.31 4.56
C LEU A 32 -7.77 -10.98 5.93
N ARG A 33 -7.63 -10.23 7.03
CA ARG A 33 -7.54 -10.81 8.38
C ARG A 33 -8.90 -11.20 8.95
N PHE A 34 -9.91 -10.36 8.79
CA PHE A 34 -11.17 -10.52 9.53
C PHE A 34 -12.35 -11.06 8.70
N HIS A 35 -12.28 -10.98 7.36
CA HIS A 35 -13.35 -11.48 6.50
C HIS A 35 -13.00 -12.82 5.82
N VAL A 36 -11.72 -13.17 5.76
CA VAL A 36 -11.27 -14.42 5.18
C VAL A 36 -10.95 -15.41 6.28
N HIS A 37 -11.88 -16.34 6.55
CA HIS A 37 -11.77 -17.29 7.66
C HIS A 37 -10.84 -18.47 7.38
N THR A 38 -10.60 -18.80 6.11
CA THR A 38 -9.76 -19.93 5.73
C THR A 38 -8.32 -19.50 5.54
N LEU A 39 -7.41 -20.03 6.38
CA LEU A 39 -5.97 -19.70 6.34
C LEU A 39 -5.36 -19.86 4.94
N THR A 40 -5.73 -20.92 4.23
CA THR A 40 -5.23 -21.17 2.86
C THR A 40 -5.64 -20.06 1.89
N ILE A 41 -6.91 -19.61 1.94
CA ILE A 41 -7.39 -18.52 1.07
C ILE A 41 -6.73 -17.20 1.47
N GLN A 42 -6.55 -16.96 2.77
CA GLN A 42 -5.87 -15.77 3.29
C GLN A 42 -4.43 -15.68 2.75
N ILE A 43 -3.68 -16.78 2.80
CA ILE A 43 -2.32 -16.86 2.27
C ILE A 43 -2.31 -16.68 0.75
N ILE A 44 -3.21 -17.33 0.01
CA ILE A 44 -3.31 -17.19 -1.44
C ILE A 44 -3.61 -15.74 -1.84
N LEU A 45 -4.58 -15.10 -1.20
CA LEU A 45 -4.91 -13.70 -1.48
C LEU A 45 -3.76 -12.76 -1.11
N PHE A 46 -3.08 -13.00 0.00
CA PHE A 46 -1.89 -12.24 0.37
C PHE A 46 -0.77 -12.40 -0.65
N LEU A 47 -0.51 -13.62 -1.12
CA LEU A 47 0.47 -13.89 -2.19
C LEU A 47 0.05 -13.21 -3.49
N LEU A 48 -1.22 -13.26 -3.88
CA LEU A 48 -1.73 -12.55 -5.05
C LEU A 48 -1.50 -11.04 -4.94
N CYS A 49 -1.69 -10.44 -3.78
CA CYS A 49 -1.36 -9.04 -3.55
C CYS A 49 0.14 -8.76 -3.69
N THR A 50 1.00 -9.73 -3.38
CA THR A 50 2.46 -9.56 -3.46
C THR A 50 3.05 -9.85 -4.84
N ILE A 51 2.33 -10.56 -5.75
CA ILE A 51 2.80 -10.85 -7.12
C ILE A 51 3.32 -9.59 -7.86
N PRO A 52 2.61 -8.45 -7.85
CA PRO A 52 3.10 -7.24 -8.51
C PRO A 52 4.45 -6.75 -7.99
N PHE A 53 4.84 -7.11 -6.77
CA PHE A 53 6.13 -6.75 -6.20
C PHE A 53 7.32 -7.38 -6.95
N TRP A 54 7.14 -8.59 -7.51
CA TRP A 54 8.18 -9.33 -8.23
C TRP A 54 8.44 -8.78 -9.63
N THR A 55 7.57 -7.89 -10.15
CA THR A 55 7.78 -7.22 -11.43
C THR A 55 8.64 -5.98 -11.27
N SER A 56 9.46 -5.67 -12.30
CA SER A 56 10.26 -4.46 -12.32
C SER A 56 9.38 -3.20 -12.18
N ASN A 57 9.83 -2.26 -11.35
CA ASN A 57 9.13 -0.98 -11.16
C ASN A 57 8.98 -0.19 -12.45
N VAL A 58 10.01 -0.26 -13.31
CA VAL A 58 10.01 0.41 -14.62
C VAL A 58 8.89 -0.17 -15.51
N ILE A 59 8.80 -1.50 -15.58
CA ILE A 59 7.73 -2.17 -16.35
C ILE A 59 6.36 -1.78 -15.80
N ARG A 60 6.20 -1.75 -14.50
CA ARG A 60 4.94 -1.38 -13.83
C ARG A 60 4.53 0.05 -14.13
N MET A 61 5.48 1.00 -14.13
CA MET A 61 5.20 2.39 -14.49
C MET A 61 4.86 2.55 -15.97
N ILE A 62 5.57 1.86 -16.86
CA ILE A 62 5.29 1.88 -18.30
C ILE A 62 3.90 1.29 -18.59
N SER A 63 3.45 0.30 -17.83
CA SER A 63 2.14 -0.32 -17.99
C SER A 63 0.94 0.63 -17.82
N TRP A 64 1.15 1.79 -17.17
CA TRP A 64 0.12 2.82 -17.09
C TRP A 64 -0.08 3.60 -18.39
N ILE A 65 0.90 3.61 -19.30
CA ILE A 65 0.80 4.32 -20.58
C ILE A 65 -0.32 3.77 -21.47
N PRO A 66 -0.43 2.44 -21.70
CA PRO A 66 -1.53 1.90 -22.49
C PRO A 66 -2.90 2.06 -21.80
N LEU A 67 -2.94 2.25 -20.49
CA LEU A 67 -4.18 2.44 -19.74
C LEU A 67 -4.67 3.90 -19.79
N LEU A 68 -3.77 4.85 -19.50
CA LEU A 68 -4.06 6.29 -19.33
C LEU A 68 -3.78 7.12 -20.59
N GLY A 69 -3.15 6.56 -21.62
CA GLY A 69 -2.80 7.28 -22.85
C GLY A 69 -4.02 7.80 -23.61
N LEU A 70 -3.79 8.67 -24.58
CA LEU A 70 -4.84 9.25 -25.42
C LEU A 70 -5.70 8.17 -26.12
N ASN A 71 -5.04 7.14 -26.62
CA ASN A 71 -5.69 5.95 -27.21
C ASN A 71 -5.81 4.79 -26.21
N GLY A 72 -5.65 5.09 -24.90
CA GLY A 72 -5.68 4.12 -23.83
C GLY A 72 -7.07 3.58 -23.52
N LEU A 73 -7.08 2.50 -22.74
CA LEU A 73 -8.32 1.77 -22.43
C LEU A 73 -9.35 2.66 -21.71
N ILE A 74 -8.89 3.55 -20.81
CA ILE A 74 -9.77 4.46 -20.05
C ILE A 74 -10.41 5.48 -20.99
N ASN A 75 -9.63 6.14 -21.86
CA ASN A 75 -10.17 7.10 -22.81
C ASN A 75 -11.15 6.45 -23.80
N LYS A 76 -10.82 5.27 -24.30
CA LYS A 76 -11.75 4.49 -25.17
C LYS A 76 -13.02 4.11 -24.44
N GLY A 77 -12.92 3.70 -23.17
CA GLY A 77 -14.10 3.37 -22.36
C GLY A 77 -14.99 4.59 -22.10
N LEU A 78 -14.42 5.73 -21.76
CA LEU A 78 -15.16 6.99 -21.53
C LEU A 78 -15.86 7.50 -22.79
N LEU A 79 -15.21 7.39 -23.94
CA LEU A 79 -15.81 7.71 -25.24
C LEU A 79 -16.94 6.75 -25.61
N ALA A 80 -16.76 5.45 -25.37
CA ALA A 80 -17.76 4.43 -25.67
C ALA A 80 -19.03 4.56 -24.83
N VAL A 81 -18.90 5.03 -23.58
CA VAL A 81 -20.04 5.29 -22.68
C VAL A 81 -20.67 6.68 -22.92
N GLY A 82 -20.03 7.52 -23.76
CA GLY A 82 -20.53 8.86 -24.08
C GLY A 82 -20.37 9.87 -22.93
N LEU A 83 -19.45 9.62 -22.00
CA LEU A 83 -19.15 10.53 -20.88
C LEU A 83 -18.25 11.71 -21.28
N VAL A 84 -17.53 11.58 -22.37
CA VAL A 84 -16.62 12.60 -22.93
C VAL A 84 -16.71 12.55 -24.46
N ASP A 85 -16.68 13.72 -25.09
CA ASP A 85 -16.70 13.87 -26.55
C ASP A 85 -15.31 13.79 -27.17
N GLU A 86 -14.26 14.09 -26.40
CA GLU A 86 -12.86 14.03 -26.83
C GLU A 86 -11.98 13.29 -25.81
N PRO A 87 -10.87 12.66 -26.28
CA PRO A 87 -9.92 11.99 -25.35
C PRO A 87 -9.29 12.97 -24.36
N ILE A 88 -9.28 12.59 -23.10
CA ILE A 88 -8.73 13.40 -22.01
C ILE A 88 -7.20 13.43 -22.12
N LYS A 89 -6.62 14.56 -22.52
CA LYS A 89 -5.18 14.74 -22.77
C LYS A 89 -4.34 14.78 -21.48
N TRP A 90 -4.90 15.33 -20.40
CA TRP A 90 -4.18 15.49 -19.13
C TRP A 90 -4.09 14.21 -18.29
N LEU A 91 -4.78 13.14 -18.68
CA LEU A 91 -4.87 11.91 -17.88
C LEU A 91 -3.50 11.23 -17.68
N LEU A 92 -2.64 11.19 -18.71
CA LEU A 92 -1.33 10.52 -18.65
C LEU A 92 -0.21 11.42 -18.09
N TYR A 93 -0.17 12.70 -18.47
CA TYR A 93 0.92 13.62 -18.12
C TYR A 93 0.53 14.60 -17.00
N SER A 94 -0.16 14.11 -15.97
CA SER A 94 -0.63 14.90 -14.84
C SER A 94 -0.05 14.41 -13.51
N GLU A 95 -0.13 15.26 -12.49
CA GLU A 95 0.16 14.84 -11.10
C GLU A 95 -0.73 13.69 -10.64
N PHE A 96 -1.93 13.57 -11.22
CA PHE A 96 -2.87 12.47 -10.95
C PHE A 96 -2.29 11.12 -11.39
N SER A 97 -1.80 11.00 -12.63
CA SER A 97 -1.24 9.73 -13.12
C SER A 97 0.01 9.31 -12.35
N VAL A 98 0.85 10.28 -11.99
CA VAL A 98 2.03 10.05 -11.16
C VAL A 98 1.60 9.55 -9.77
N THR A 99 0.64 10.23 -9.13
CA THR A 99 0.10 9.83 -7.83
C THR A 99 -0.47 8.41 -7.89
N LEU A 100 -1.26 8.10 -8.90
CA LEU A 100 -1.86 6.78 -9.08
C LEU A 100 -0.81 5.68 -9.23
N ALA A 101 0.23 5.91 -10.03
CA ALA A 101 1.33 4.98 -10.19
C ALA A 101 2.10 4.75 -8.88
N PHE A 102 2.34 5.81 -8.11
CA PHE A 102 3.00 5.72 -6.80
C PHE A 102 2.12 5.04 -5.75
N VAL A 103 0.82 5.33 -5.72
CA VAL A 103 -0.13 4.64 -4.83
C VAL A 103 -0.13 3.14 -5.12
N HIS A 104 -0.24 2.73 -6.39
CA HIS A 104 -0.15 1.33 -6.77
C HIS A 104 1.19 0.69 -6.35
N LEU A 105 2.30 1.42 -6.53
CA LEU A 105 3.63 0.93 -6.19
C LEU A 105 3.80 0.72 -4.68
N TYR A 106 3.34 1.68 -3.87
CA TYR A 106 3.60 1.70 -2.43
C TYR A 106 2.51 1.04 -1.58
N THR A 107 1.34 0.75 -2.14
CA THR A 107 0.27 0.06 -1.42
C THR A 107 0.73 -1.27 -0.82
N LEU A 108 1.57 -2.03 -1.54
CA LEU A 108 2.12 -3.29 -1.04
C LEU A 108 3.01 -3.12 0.18
N PHE A 109 3.83 -2.06 0.20
CA PHE A 109 4.68 -1.76 1.36
C PHE A 109 3.86 -1.36 2.59
N MET A 110 2.63 -0.92 2.40
CA MET A 110 1.70 -0.63 3.48
C MET A 110 0.92 -1.87 3.93
N ILE A 111 0.45 -2.71 3.00
CA ILE A 111 -0.32 -3.92 3.32
C ILE A 111 0.48 -4.88 4.19
N VAL A 112 1.72 -5.19 3.82
CA VAL A 112 2.53 -6.24 4.46
C VAL A 112 2.74 -6.00 5.97
N PRO A 113 3.27 -4.85 6.43
CA PRO A 113 3.48 -4.63 7.86
C PRO A 113 2.17 -4.49 8.64
N ILE A 114 1.12 -3.92 8.04
CA ILE A 114 -0.19 -3.81 8.69
C ILE A 114 -0.81 -5.19 8.86
N PHE A 115 -0.83 -6.00 7.81
CA PHE A 115 -1.35 -7.36 7.86
C PHE A 115 -0.62 -8.21 8.89
N ASN A 116 0.72 -8.16 8.93
CA ASN A 116 1.51 -8.84 9.95
C ASN A 116 1.20 -8.38 11.38
N SER A 117 0.88 -7.11 11.58
CA SER A 117 0.44 -6.62 12.89
C SER A 117 -0.96 -7.10 13.24
N MET A 118 -1.87 -7.20 12.26
CA MET A 118 -3.22 -7.71 12.45
C MET A 118 -3.25 -9.21 12.75
N LEU A 119 -2.31 -10.00 12.20
CA LEU A 119 -2.19 -11.44 12.51
C LEU A 119 -1.88 -11.72 13.97
N ARG A 120 -1.32 -10.76 14.71
CA ARG A 120 -1.01 -10.88 16.14
C ARG A 120 -2.19 -10.56 17.05
N ILE A 121 -3.31 -10.11 16.50
CA ILE A 121 -4.52 -9.80 17.28
C ILE A 121 -5.29 -11.09 17.47
N ASP A 122 -5.39 -11.54 18.73
CA ASP A 122 -6.21 -12.67 19.09
C ASP A 122 -7.70 -12.35 18.90
N ASP A 123 -8.44 -13.31 18.37
CA ASP A 123 -9.88 -13.17 18.16
C ASP A 123 -10.63 -13.01 19.50
N SER A 124 -10.09 -13.59 20.60
CA SER A 124 -10.61 -13.40 21.97
C SER A 124 -10.67 -11.94 22.43
N LEU A 125 -9.75 -11.09 21.95
CA LEU A 125 -9.78 -9.65 22.25
C LEU A 125 -10.98 -8.96 21.59
N LEU A 126 -11.34 -9.40 20.39
CA LEU A 126 -12.49 -8.88 19.66
C LEU A 126 -13.80 -9.36 20.29
N GLU A 127 -13.87 -10.65 20.66
CA GLU A 127 -15.00 -11.23 21.36
C GLU A 127 -15.22 -10.52 22.71
N ALA A 128 -14.18 -10.31 23.51
CA ALA A 128 -14.26 -9.57 24.76
C ALA A 128 -14.75 -8.13 24.57
N ALA A 129 -14.34 -7.45 23.48
CA ALA A 129 -14.82 -6.11 23.18
C ALA A 129 -16.33 -6.11 22.83
N TYR A 130 -16.79 -7.10 22.07
CA TYR A 130 -18.21 -7.25 21.73
C TYR A 130 -19.04 -7.63 22.95
N ASP A 131 -18.55 -8.49 23.82
CA ASP A 131 -19.21 -8.88 25.08
C ASP A 131 -19.33 -7.68 26.04
N ALA A 132 -18.36 -6.74 25.99
CA ALA A 132 -18.44 -5.47 26.69
C ALA A 132 -19.40 -4.45 26.04
N GLY A 133 -20.10 -4.82 24.95
CA GLY A 133 -21.07 -3.96 24.26
C GLY A 133 -20.44 -2.99 23.26
N ALA A 134 -19.19 -3.17 22.86
CA ALA A 134 -18.57 -2.31 21.87
C ALA A 134 -19.14 -2.56 20.46
N SER A 135 -19.43 -1.49 19.74
CA SER A 135 -19.81 -1.57 18.32
C SER A 135 -18.59 -1.92 17.46
N HIS A 136 -18.82 -2.41 16.22
CA HIS A 136 -17.74 -2.69 15.26
C HIS A 136 -16.77 -1.51 15.06
N TRP A 137 -17.30 -0.28 15.02
CA TRP A 137 -16.49 0.92 14.89
C TRP A 137 -15.65 1.20 16.15
N GLN A 138 -16.22 0.99 17.32
CA GLN A 138 -15.49 1.13 18.59
C GLN A 138 -14.41 0.07 18.73
N THR A 139 -14.68 -1.18 18.36
CA THR A 139 -13.68 -2.25 18.33
C THR A 139 -12.55 -1.92 17.35
N LEU A 140 -12.88 -1.42 16.15
CA LEU A 140 -11.88 -1.00 15.17
C LEU A 140 -10.97 0.11 15.71
N THR A 141 -11.56 1.17 16.26
CA THR A 141 -10.79 2.36 16.70
C THR A 141 -10.05 2.16 18.01
N ASN A 142 -10.61 1.39 18.95
CA ASN A 142 -10.08 1.25 20.31
C ASN A 142 -9.24 -0.02 20.50
N VAL A 143 -9.41 -1.04 19.66
CA VAL A 143 -8.67 -2.31 19.77
C VAL A 143 -7.76 -2.50 18.54
N VAL A 144 -8.32 -2.58 17.33
CA VAL A 144 -7.56 -2.96 16.14
C VAL A 144 -6.53 -1.90 15.75
N ILE A 145 -6.92 -0.63 15.61
CA ILE A 145 -6.00 0.45 15.20
C ILE A 145 -4.85 0.62 16.20
N PRO A 146 -5.08 0.69 17.52
CA PRO A 146 -3.97 0.79 18.49
C PRO A 146 -2.99 -0.37 18.44
N LEU A 147 -3.47 -1.60 18.28
CA LEU A 147 -2.63 -2.79 18.17
C LEU A 147 -1.87 -2.86 16.84
N CYS A 148 -2.41 -2.25 15.77
CA CYS A 148 -1.75 -2.16 14.47
C CYS A 148 -0.78 -0.97 14.33
N ARG A 149 -0.66 -0.10 15.33
CA ARG A 149 0.24 1.07 15.30
C ARG A 149 1.66 0.75 14.83
N PRO A 150 2.34 -0.31 15.29
CA PRO A 150 3.69 -0.62 14.83
C PRO A 150 3.72 -0.95 13.32
N GLY A 151 2.75 -1.67 12.80
CA GLY A 151 2.65 -1.96 11.37
C GLY A 151 2.37 -0.72 10.53
N ILE A 152 1.46 0.14 11.00
CA ILE A 152 1.16 1.42 10.36
C ILE A 152 2.41 2.31 10.35
N ALA A 153 3.15 2.39 11.45
CA ALA A 153 4.36 3.19 11.55
C ALA A 153 5.44 2.72 10.57
N ILE A 154 5.72 1.41 10.52
CA ILE A 154 6.70 0.82 9.60
C ILE A 154 6.30 1.11 8.15
N GLY A 155 5.05 0.81 7.75
CA GLY A 155 4.57 1.09 6.41
C GLY A 155 4.64 2.58 6.04
N SER A 156 4.29 3.46 6.98
CA SER A 156 4.34 4.91 6.79
C SER A 156 5.76 5.42 6.57
N ILE A 157 6.73 4.96 7.35
CA ILE A 157 8.14 5.31 7.17
C ILE A 157 8.61 4.91 5.77
N PHE A 158 8.27 3.70 5.32
CA PHE A 158 8.61 3.24 3.98
C PHE A 158 8.03 4.14 2.89
N VAL A 159 6.73 4.39 2.93
CA VAL A 159 6.04 5.20 1.90
C VAL A 159 6.56 6.63 1.85
N ILE A 160 6.72 7.28 3.01
CA ILE A 160 7.18 8.67 3.08
C ILE A 160 8.64 8.79 2.61
N THR A 161 9.52 7.92 3.08
CA THR A 161 10.94 7.96 2.70
C THR A 161 11.12 7.75 1.21
N HIS A 162 10.46 6.73 0.64
CA HIS A 162 10.59 6.42 -0.78
C HIS A 162 9.88 7.44 -1.68
N GLY A 163 8.71 7.94 -1.27
CA GLY A 163 8.02 9.00 -1.97
C GLY A 163 8.84 10.29 -2.06
N HIS A 164 9.53 10.64 -0.97
CA HIS A 164 10.43 11.79 -0.95
C HIS A 164 11.64 11.60 -1.88
N TYR A 165 12.33 10.47 -1.76
CA TYR A 165 13.49 10.17 -2.62
C TYR A 165 13.14 10.14 -4.10
N ALA A 166 12.03 9.49 -4.46
CA ALA A 166 11.61 9.37 -5.84
C ALA A 166 11.32 10.72 -6.51
N ARG A 167 10.79 11.68 -5.77
CA ARG A 167 10.46 13.01 -6.32
C ARG A 167 11.66 13.98 -6.32
N VAL A 168 12.56 13.88 -5.32
CA VAL A 168 13.69 14.81 -5.18
C VAL A 168 14.87 14.44 -6.08
N GLN A 169 15.16 13.16 -6.23
CA GLN A 169 16.36 12.70 -6.93
C GLN A 169 16.11 12.22 -8.38
N GLY A 170 14.86 12.23 -8.82
CA GLY A 170 14.53 11.73 -10.15
C GLY A 170 14.77 10.22 -10.31
N PHE A 171 14.45 9.70 -11.47
CA PHE A 171 14.41 8.27 -11.79
C PHE A 171 15.76 7.52 -11.68
N SER A 172 16.91 8.22 -11.73
CA SER A 172 18.23 7.58 -11.84
C SER A 172 18.76 6.95 -10.54
N VAL A 173 18.27 7.36 -9.37
CA VAL A 173 18.72 6.83 -8.06
C VAL A 173 17.73 5.79 -7.49
N MET A 174 16.58 5.60 -8.13
CA MET A 174 15.59 4.59 -7.73
C MET A 174 16.19 3.17 -7.66
N GLY A 175 17.16 2.83 -8.50
CA GLY A 175 17.79 1.50 -8.52
C GLY A 175 18.53 1.14 -7.24
N LEU A 176 19.28 2.07 -6.65
CA LEU A 176 20.06 1.84 -5.43
C LEU A 176 19.21 1.91 -4.15
N GLY A 177 18.28 2.88 -4.07
CA GLY A 177 17.35 2.97 -2.93
C GLY A 177 16.41 1.75 -2.85
N TYR A 178 16.05 1.16 -3.98
CA TYR A 178 15.26 -0.07 -4.04
C TYR A 178 15.99 -1.30 -3.52
N GLY A 179 17.28 -1.43 -3.81
CA GLY A 179 18.08 -2.56 -3.29
C GLY A 179 18.08 -2.60 -1.76
N ILE A 180 18.27 -1.46 -1.13
CA ILE A 180 18.29 -1.34 0.33
C ILE A 180 16.90 -1.57 0.93
N SER A 181 15.84 -1.12 0.27
CA SER A 181 14.46 -1.28 0.75
C SER A 181 13.96 -2.71 0.62
N VAL A 182 14.26 -3.35 -0.50
CA VAL A 182 13.93 -4.78 -0.70
C VAL A 182 14.66 -5.61 0.35
N LEU A 183 15.93 -5.29 0.63
CA LEU A 183 16.70 -5.99 1.65
C LEU A 183 16.09 -5.80 3.05
N SER A 184 15.70 -4.59 3.41
CA SER A 184 15.07 -4.31 4.71
C SER A 184 13.67 -4.90 4.84
N ALA A 185 12.88 -4.93 3.75
CA ALA A 185 11.58 -5.60 3.71
C ALA A 185 11.72 -7.12 3.81
N LEU A 186 12.70 -7.71 3.12
CA LEU A 186 13.03 -9.14 3.23
C LEU A 186 13.50 -9.50 4.64
N VAL A 187 14.35 -8.69 5.26
CA VAL A 187 14.78 -8.90 6.65
C VAL A 187 13.61 -8.80 7.61
N GLY A 188 12.71 -7.82 7.43
CA GLY A 188 11.49 -7.69 8.21
C GLY A 188 10.55 -8.90 8.04
N LEU A 189 10.42 -9.40 6.81
CA LEU A 189 9.64 -10.60 6.50
C LEU A 189 10.27 -11.87 7.11
N MET A 190 11.59 -12.01 7.04
CA MET A 190 12.30 -13.13 7.67
C MET A 190 12.17 -13.13 9.20
N ILE A 191 12.25 -11.96 9.84
CA ILE A 191 12.05 -11.83 11.29
C ILE A 191 10.61 -12.18 11.66
N SER A 192 9.63 -11.72 10.87
CA SER A 192 8.22 -12.01 11.10
C SER A 192 7.87 -13.48 10.89
N THR A 193 8.38 -14.11 9.82
CA THR A 193 8.16 -15.55 9.56
C THR A 193 8.84 -16.42 10.62
N ARG A 194 10.03 -16.04 11.12
CA ARG A 194 10.68 -16.75 12.22
C ARG A 194 9.87 -16.68 13.51
N GLN A 195 9.25 -15.55 13.82
CA GLN A 195 8.38 -15.42 14.99
C GLN A 195 7.10 -16.25 14.86
N VAL A 196 6.51 -16.33 13.65
CA VAL A 196 5.34 -17.17 13.38
C VAL A 196 5.70 -18.65 13.50
N LEU A 197 6.85 -19.08 12.97
CA LEU A 197 7.32 -20.46 13.10
C LEU A 197 7.60 -20.86 14.55
N LEU A 198 8.15 -19.96 15.38
CA LEU A 198 8.39 -20.20 16.81
C LEU A 198 7.07 -20.32 17.63
N HIS A 199 5.98 -19.76 17.12
CA HIS A 199 4.65 -19.91 17.74
C HIS A 199 3.89 -21.18 17.29
N ILE A 200 4.27 -21.76 16.15
CA ILE A 200 3.61 -22.97 15.57
C ILE A 200 4.31 -24.26 16.03
N THR A 201 5.56 -24.18 16.49
CA THR A 201 6.28 -25.31 17.12
C THR A 201 6.41 -25.06 18.62
N PRO A 202 5.41 -25.38 19.44
CA PRO A 202 5.62 -25.56 20.86
C PRO A 202 6.39 -26.88 21.04
N ASP A 203 7.49 -26.84 21.80
CA ASP A 203 8.23 -28.02 22.25
C ASP A 203 7.33 -29.00 23.01
#